data_020ffc424c6c538ba3a083442b0c34f0
#
_entry.id   020ffc424c6c538ba3a083442b0c34f0
#
_cell.length_a   1.000
_cell.length_b   1.000
_cell.length_c   1.000
_cell.angle_alpha   90.00
_cell.angle_beta   90.00
_cell.angle_gamma   90.00
#
_symmetry.space_group_name_H-M   'P 1'
#
loop_
_entity.id
_entity.type
_entity.pdbx_description
1 polymer ?
#
loop_
_entity_poly.entity_id
_entity_poly.type
_entity_poly.pdbx_seq_one_letter_code
_entity_poly.pdbx_strand_id
1 'polypeptide(L)'
;FGDNVTFDLQNAQGDSATCATITNGFVSSGVDLIMANATPALQAAQSATNEIPVLGTSVTEYGVALGLTDFSGTVGGNISGTSDLAPLDQQADMIVEWMPDAKKVGLLYCSAEANSQYQVDEVQKYLEAKGVTATQYAFSDSNDLSSVCQKAADENDALYVPTDNTVAANTGIVDGICRPAKKPVFAGEEGICSGCGVATLSISYYDLGYTTGEMAVKILKGESNVSDMPIEYTDVTKKYNKTICDDLGLTVPEGYEAIEG
;
A
#
# COMPACT_ATOMS: atom_id res chain seq x y z
N PHE A 1 -22.57 5.00 17.27
CA PHE A 1 -22.91 6.40 17.62
C PHE A 1 -24.22 6.88 16.95
N GLY A 2 -24.69 6.23 15.85
CA GLY A 2 -25.91 6.64 15.16
C GLY A 2 -25.87 8.10 14.73
N ASP A 3 -26.95 8.83 15.01
CA ASP A 3 -27.10 10.24 14.65
C ASP A 3 -26.21 11.22 15.48
N ASN A 4 -25.38 10.70 16.38
CA ASN A 4 -24.51 11.53 17.23
C ASN A 4 -23.10 11.72 16.62
N VAL A 5 -22.85 11.24 15.40
CA VAL A 5 -21.60 11.42 14.68
C VAL A 5 -21.86 12.07 13.34
N THR A 6 -21.09 13.11 13.03
CA THR A 6 -21.06 13.74 11.71
C THR A 6 -19.74 13.38 11.03
N PHE A 7 -19.83 12.93 9.79
CA PHE A 7 -18.66 12.65 8.95
C PHE A 7 -18.46 13.79 7.94
N ASP A 8 -17.29 14.41 7.96
CA ASP A 8 -16.81 15.31 6.88
C ASP A 8 -15.81 14.52 6.04
N LEU A 9 -16.24 14.06 4.86
CA LEU A 9 -15.44 13.28 3.94
C LEU A 9 -14.87 14.18 2.85
N GLN A 10 -13.55 14.26 2.79
CA GLN A 10 -12.81 15.02 1.78
C GLN A 10 -11.87 14.10 1.00
N ASN A 11 -11.64 14.39 -0.27
CA ASN A 11 -10.76 13.61 -1.13
C ASN A 11 -9.71 14.52 -1.79
N ALA A 12 -8.45 14.24 -1.49
CA ALA A 12 -7.31 14.98 -2.03
C ALA A 12 -6.87 14.48 -3.43
N GLN A 13 -7.43 13.39 -3.93
CA GLN A 13 -7.12 12.79 -5.23
C GLN A 13 -5.61 12.51 -5.44
N GLY A 14 -4.92 12.11 -4.36
CA GLY A 14 -3.49 11.80 -4.38
C GLY A 14 -2.56 13.02 -4.32
N ASP A 15 -3.10 14.26 -4.24
CA ASP A 15 -2.30 15.47 -4.19
C ASP A 15 -1.96 15.87 -2.74
N SER A 16 -0.65 15.87 -2.41
CA SER A 16 -0.16 16.17 -1.05
C SER A 16 -0.46 17.60 -0.58
N ALA A 17 -0.47 18.59 -1.47
CA ALA A 17 -0.80 19.97 -1.11
C ALA A 17 -2.29 20.10 -0.76
N THR A 18 -3.13 19.37 -1.48
CA THR A 18 -4.56 19.25 -1.19
C THR A 18 -4.80 18.53 0.14
N CYS A 19 -4.05 17.46 0.45
CA CYS A 19 -4.09 16.81 1.77
C CYS A 19 -3.84 17.83 2.90
N ALA A 20 -2.79 18.63 2.78
CA ALA A 20 -2.47 19.67 3.77
C ALA A 20 -3.58 20.71 3.91
N THR A 21 -4.19 21.16 2.79
CA THR A 21 -5.30 22.11 2.79
C THR A 21 -6.52 21.54 3.50
N ILE A 22 -6.92 20.31 3.20
CA ILE A 22 -8.05 19.60 3.81
C ILE A 22 -7.82 19.45 5.31
N THR A 23 -6.65 18.96 5.70
CA THR A 23 -6.33 18.69 7.12
C THR A 23 -6.32 19.98 7.95
N ASN A 24 -5.74 21.07 7.43
CA ASN A 24 -5.80 22.37 8.09
C ASN A 24 -7.26 22.87 8.24
N GLY A 25 -8.13 22.57 7.28
CA GLY A 25 -9.55 22.83 7.35
C GLY A 25 -10.21 22.07 8.51
N PHE A 26 -9.92 20.79 8.69
CA PHE A 26 -10.42 19.98 9.81
C PHE A 26 -9.94 20.52 11.15
N VAL A 27 -8.65 20.85 11.28
CA VAL A 27 -8.10 21.46 12.51
C VAL A 27 -8.81 22.77 12.83
N SER A 28 -8.99 23.64 11.83
CA SER A 28 -9.68 24.94 12.01
C SER A 28 -11.15 24.79 12.38
N SER A 29 -11.80 23.71 11.95
CA SER A 29 -13.20 23.39 12.28
C SER A 29 -13.35 22.73 13.64
N GLY A 30 -12.25 22.32 14.29
CA GLY A 30 -12.26 21.72 15.61
C GLY A 30 -12.92 20.35 15.63
N VAL A 31 -12.60 19.47 14.65
CA VAL A 31 -13.10 18.09 14.63
C VAL A 31 -12.56 17.30 15.81
N ASP A 32 -13.33 16.31 16.29
CA ASP A 32 -12.96 15.50 17.47
C ASP A 32 -11.92 14.40 17.13
N LEU A 33 -11.82 13.99 15.86
CA LEU A 33 -10.90 12.98 15.38
C LEU A 33 -10.67 13.14 13.87
N ILE A 34 -9.45 12.89 13.39
CA ILE A 34 -9.10 12.83 11.97
C ILE A 34 -8.80 11.39 11.60
N MET A 35 -9.48 10.86 10.59
CA MET A 35 -9.11 9.59 9.94
C MET A 35 -8.35 9.91 8.66
N ALA A 36 -7.07 9.54 8.63
CA ALA A 36 -6.15 9.81 7.52
C ALA A 36 -5.96 8.55 6.68
N ASN A 37 -6.50 8.55 5.46
CA ASN A 37 -6.38 7.41 4.55
C ASN A 37 -5.17 7.59 3.63
N ALA A 38 -4.25 6.64 3.68
CA ALA A 38 -2.95 6.58 3.01
C ALA A 38 -1.86 7.49 3.62
N THR A 39 -0.60 7.15 3.32
CA THR A 39 0.60 7.82 3.83
C THR A 39 0.60 9.35 3.65
N PRO A 40 0.27 9.93 2.49
CA PRO A 40 0.26 11.38 2.32
C PRO A 40 -0.74 12.11 3.22
N ALA A 41 -1.92 11.50 3.44
CA ALA A 41 -2.92 12.07 4.34
C ALA A 41 -2.46 12.02 5.81
N LEU A 42 -1.81 10.92 6.23
CA LEU A 42 -1.25 10.79 7.57
C LEU A 42 -0.14 11.82 7.82
N GLN A 43 0.77 12.01 6.86
CA GLN A 43 1.84 13.02 6.95
C GLN A 43 1.28 14.44 7.06
N ALA A 44 0.24 14.75 6.30
CA ALA A 44 -0.47 16.03 6.40
C ALA A 44 -1.10 16.23 7.77
N ALA A 45 -1.73 15.17 8.33
CA ALA A 45 -2.34 15.23 9.65
C ALA A 45 -1.30 15.40 10.76
N GLN A 46 -0.18 14.66 10.71
CA GLN A 46 0.95 14.82 11.64
C GLN A 46 1.47 16.27 11.67
N SER A 47 1.56 16.88 10.47
CA SER A 47 2.08 18.24 10.34
C SER A 47 1.10 19.32 10.83
N ALA A 48 -0.19 19.04 10.80
CA ALA A 48 -1.25 20.01 11.08
C ALA A 48 -1.65 20.08 12.56
N THR A 49 -1.53 18.98 13.30
CA THR A 49 -1.98 18.92 14.71
C THR A 49 -1.17 17.92 15.54
N ASN A 50 -0.97 18.27 16.82
CA ASN A 50 -0.45 17.38 17.84
C ASN A 50 -1.46 17.17 18.99
N GLU A 51 -2.70 17.68 18.85
CA GLU A 51 -3.74 17.65 19.89
C GLU A 51 -4.92 16.78 19.46
N ILE A 52 -5.41 16.94 18.22
CA ILE A 52 -6.55 16.17 17.71
C ILE A 52 -6.08 14.73 17.46
N PRO A 53 -6.79 13.71 17.99
CA PRO A 53 -6.47 12.31 17.67
C PRO A 53 -6.50 12.04 16.17
N VAL A 54 -5.48 11.37 15.68
CA VAL A 54 -5.34 10.97 14.28
C VAL A 54 -5.26 9.45 14.21
N LEU A 55 -6.12 8.85 13.41
CA LEU A 55 -6.04 7.44 13.06
C LEU A 55 -5.68 7.29 11.58
N GLY A 56 -4.50 6.72 11.30
CA GLY A 56 -4.15 6.29 9.96
C GLY A 56 -4.92 5.03 9.57
N THR A 57 -5.29 4.92 8.29
CA THR A 57 -5.77 3.67 7.70
C THR A 57 -5.16 3.54 6.31
N SER A 58 -4.95 2.32 5.81
CA SER A 58 -4.25 2.10 4.54
C SER A 58 -2.88 2.80 4.51
N VAL A 59 -2.16 2.75 5.63
CA VAL A 59 -0.79 3.26 5.77
C VAL A 59 0.14 2.07 5.89
N THR A 60 1.12 1.99 5.00
CA THR A 60 1.96 0.81 4.88
C THR A 60 2.91 0.66 6.07
N GLU A 61 3.75 1.66 6.35
CA GLU A 61 4.73 1.59 7.43
C GLU A 61 4.82 2.94 8.15
N TYR A 62 4.43 2.97 9.42
CA TYR A 62 4.29 4.20 10.20
C TYR A 62 5.64 4.83 10.57
N GLY A 63 6.67 4.02 10.81
CA GLY A 63 8.01 4.52 11.11
C GLY A 63 8.55 5.38 9.98
N VAL A 64 8.48 4.86 8.75
CA VAL A 64 8.90 5.57 7.53
C VAL A 64 7.98 6.75 7.22
N ALA A 65 6.66 6.54 7.29
CA ALA A 65 5.67 7.58 7.02
C ALA A 65 5.85 8.82 7.89
N LEU A 66 6.19 8.62 9.16
CA LEU A 66 6.29 9.68 10.18
C LEU A 66 7.73 10.05 10.54
N GLY A 67 8.74 9.42 9.91
CA GLY A 67 10.16 9.67 10.17
C GLY A 67 10.62 9.25 11.58
N LEU A 68 10.07 8.15 12.12
CA LEU A 68 10.42 7.63 13.44
C LEU A 68 11.62 6.70 13.36
N THR A 69 12.64 6.93 14.18
CA THR A 69 13.90 6.13 14.16
C THR A 69 13.80 4.79 14.89
N ASP A 70 12.94 4.67 15.90
CA ASP A 70 12.83 3.49 16.75
C ASP A 70 11.37 3.00 16.84
N PHE A 71 10.67 2.95 15.70
CA PHE A 71 9.29 2.50 15.67
C PHE A 71 9.18 1.02 16.05
N SER A 72 8.36 0.72 17.04
CA SER A 72 8.18 -0.64 17.60
C SER A 72 6.70 -1.07 17.68
N GLY A 73 5.87 -0.53 16.79
CA GLY A 73 4.44 -0.89 16.71
C GLY A 73 3.48 0.09 17.39
N THR A 74 3.99 1.09 18.13
CA THR A 74 3.17 2.18 18.71
C THR A 74 3.81 3.51 18.33
N VAL A 75 3.02 4.43 17.77
CA VAL A 75 3.51 5.77 17.38
C VAL A 75 3.64 6.66 18.60
N GLY A 76 2.63 6.67 19.46
CA GLY A 76 2.53 7.58 20.60
C GLY A 76 1.97 8.96 20.20
N GLY A 77 1.99 9.90 21.15
CA GLY A 77 1.44 11.23 20.92
C GLY A 77 -0.06 11.19 20.61
N ASN A 78 -0.45 11.81 19.50
CA ASN A 78 -1.84 11.85 19.06
C ASN A 78 -2.14 10.94 17.85
N ILE A 79 -1.25 9.99 17.50
CA ILE A 79 -1.37 9.18 16.28
C ILE A 79 -1.37 7.68 16.61
N SER A 80 -2.27 6.95 15.98
CA SER A 80 -2.30 5.49 15.87
C SER A 80 -3.00 5.08 14.56
N GLY A 81 -3.43 3.83 14.42
CA GLY A 81 -4.21 3.38 13.27
C GLY A 81 -3.98 1.93 12.86
N THR A 82 -4.23 1.65 11.60
CA THR A 82 -4.06 0.32 11.00
C THR A 82 -3.06 0.35 9.84
N SER A 83 -2.34 -0.77 9.65
CA SER A 83 -1.35 -0.92 8.58
C SER A 83 -1.84 -1.87 7.49
N ASP A 84 -1.59 -1.49 6.23
CA ASP A 84 -1.81 -2.34 5.06
C ASP A 84 -0.56 -3.08 4.59
N LEU A 85 0.48 -3.13 5.43
CA LEU A 85 1.73 -3.82 5.10
C LEU A 85 1.53 -5.34 5.12
N ALA A 86 1.50 -5.95 3.95
CA ALA A 86 1.63 -7.39 3.83
C ALA A 86 3.09 -7.83 4.10
N PRO A 87 3.33 -9.06 4.59
CA PRO A 87 4.68 -9.56 4.86
C PRO A 87 5.56 -9.56 3.60
N LEU A 88 6.58 -8.71 3.55
CA LEU A 88 7.42 -8.48 2.36
C LEU A 88 8.33 -9.66 2.01
N ASP A 89 8.76 -10.42 3.01
CA ASP A 89 9.46 -11.70 2.84
C ASP A 89 8.58 -12.74 2.12
N GLN A 90 7.30 -12.81 2.48
CA GLN A 90 6.33 -13.69 1.83
C GLN A 90 5.96 -13.20 0.43
N GLN A 91 5.97 -11.89 0.18
CA GLN A 91 5.80 -11.38 -1.19
C GLN A 91 6.97 -11.79 -2.10
N ALA A 92 8.21 -11.77 -1.58
CA ALA A 92 9.35 -12.30 -2.31
C ALA A 92 9.26 -13.83 -2.50
N ASP A 93 8.76 -14.58 -1.49
CA ASP A 93 8.48 -16.01 -1.61
C ASP A 93 7.44 -16.30 -2.69
N MET A 94 6.35 -15.52 -2.73
CA MET A 94 5.32 -15.62 -3.76
C MET A 94 5.91 -15.50 -5.17
N ILE A 95 6.77 -14.53 -5.42
CA ILE A 95 7.40 -14.35 -6.75
C ILE A 95 8.17 -15.60 -7.15
N VAL A 96 8.98 -16.16 -6.24
CA VAL A 96 9.77 -17.37 -6.50
C VAL A 96 8.88 -18.62 -6.62
N GLU A 97 7.80 -18.72 -5.85
CA GLU A 97 6.81 -19.80 -5.95
C GLU A 97 6.17 -19.85 -7.34
N TRP A 98 5.76 -18.70 -7.89
CA TRP A 98 5.13 -18.59 -9.19
C TRP A 98 6.11 -18.72 -10.36
N MET A 99 7.35 -18.27 -10.17
CA MET A 99 8.38 -18.20 -11.22
C MET A 99 9.71 -18.73 -10.71
N PRO A 100 9.84 -20.05 -10.45
CA PRO A 100 11.06 -20.64 -9.89
C PRO A 100 12.29 -20.49 -10.81
N ASP A 101 12.08 -20.28 -12.08
CA ASP A 101 13.16 -20.10 -13.09
C ASP A 101 13.53 -18.63 -13.33
N ALA A 102 12.80 -17.66 -12.75
CA ALA A 102 13.10 -16.25 -12.91
C ALA A 102 14.47 -15.89 -12.35
N LYS A 103 15.25 -15.15 -13.11
CA LYS A 103 16.60 -14.67 -12.73
C LYS A 103 16.60 -13.18 -12.42
N LYS A 104 15.68 -12.43 -13.01
CA LYS A 104 15.63 -10.97 -12.91
C LYS A 104 14.20 -10.51 -12.63
N VAL A 105 14.04 -9.71 -11.60
CA VAL A 105 12.76 -9.07 -11.23
C VAL A 105 12.95 -7.56 -11.19
N GLY A 106 12.13 -6.84 -11.94
CA GLY A 106 12.08 -5.38 -11.91
C GLY A 106 11.14 -4.90 -10.80
N LEU A 107 11.61 -4.01 -9.94
CA LEU A 107 10.82 -3.40 -8.86
C LEU A 107 10.37 -2.02 -9.32
N LEU A 108 9.12 -1.90 -9.78
CA LEU A 108 8.55 -0.68 -10.35
C LEU A 108 7.81 0.11 -9.28
N TYR A 109 8.19 1.37 -9.03
CA TYR A 109 7.60 2.17 -7.96
C TYR A 109 7.74 3.68 -8.17
N CYS A 110 6.86 4.45 -7.50
CA CYS A 110 6.92 5.90 -7.43
C CYS A 110 7.92 6.35 -6.36
N SER A 111 8.99 7.05 -6.75
CA SER A 111 10.02 7.55 -5.83
C SER A 111 9.55 8.70 -4.92
N ALA A 112 8.41 9.32 -5.24
CA ALA A 112 7.78 10.32 -4.39
C ALA A 112 7.00 9.72 -3.21
N GLU A 113 6.83 8.39 -3.18
CA GLU A 113 6.09 7.67 -2.15
C GLU A 113 7.04 6.90 -1.23
N ALA A 114 7.18 7.36 0.02
CA ALA A 114 8.06 6.74 1.01
C ALA A 114 7.67 5.29 1.36
N ASN A 115 6.35 4.99 1.36
CA ASN A 115 5.83 3.63 1.51
C ASN A 115 6.30 2.70 0.39
N SER A 116 6.34 3.17 -0.85
CA SER A 116 6.77 2.37 -2.01
C SER A 116 8.28 2.11 -1.96
N GLN A 117 9.09 3.13 -1.67
CA GLN A 117 10.53 3.00 -1.52
C GLN A 117 10.89 1.96 -0.43
N TYR A 118 10.25 2.05 0.74
CA TYR A 118 10.48 1.09 1.83
C TYR A 118 10.23 -0.36 1.40
N GLN A 119 9.09 -0.61 0.76
CA GLN A 119 8.72 -1.95 0.32
C GLN A 119 9.69 -2.52 -0.70
N VAL A 120 10.09 -1.72 -1.71
CA VAL A 120 11.02 -2.22 -2.73
C VAL A 120 12.42 -2.45 -2.17
N ASP A 121 12.88 -1.64 -1.21
CA ASP A 121 14.17 -1.85 -0.53
C ASP A 121 14.20 -3.17 0.24
N GLU A 122 13.10 -3.53 0.90
CA GLU A 122 13.01 -4.78 1.64
C GLU A 122 12.82 -5.99 0.70
N VAL A 123 11.91 -5.91 -0.28
CA VAL A 123 11.68 -7.00 -1.25
C VAL A 123 12.93 -7.27 -2.06
N GLN A 124 13.71 -6.24 -2.42
CA GLN A 124 15.00 -6.41 -3.08
C GLN A 124 15.93 -7.31 -2.28
N LYS A 125 16.11 -7.02 -0.99
CA LYS A 125 16.97 -7.82 -0.10
C LYS A 125 16.52 -9.28 -0.03
N TYR A 126 15.21 -9.51 0.08
CA TYR A 126 14.65 -10.86 0.15
C TYR A 126 14.83 -11.63 -1.17
N LEU A 127 14.62 -11.00 -2.32
CA LEU A 127 14.84 -11.62 -3.64
C LEU A 127 16.32 -11.92 -3.89
N GLU A 128 17.20 -10.98 -3.56
CA GLU A 128 18.65 -11.17 -3.69
C GLU A 128 19.18 -12.32 -2.79
N ALA A 129 18.65 -12.43 -1.57
CA ALA A 129 18.96 -13.55 -0.67
C ALA A 129 18.52 -14.91 -1.23
N LYS A 130 17.55 -14.94 -2.14
CA LYS A 130 17.07 -16.14 -2.86
C LYS A 130 17.81 -16.36 -4.19
N GLY A 131 18.79 -15.52 -4.54
CA GLY A 131 19.59 -15.62 -5.77
C GLY A 131 18.89 -15.03 -7.01
N VAL A 132 17.86 -14.23 -6.83
CA VAL A 132 17.18 -13.49 -7.89
C VAL A 132 17.76 -12.08 -7.95
N THR A 133 18.19 -11.63 -9.13
CA THR A 133 18.63 -10.24 -9.32
C THR A 133 17.39 -9.33 -9.32
N ALA A 134 17.32 -8.42 -8.36
CA ALA A 134 16.23 -7.44 -8.26
C ALA A 134 16.77 -6.04 -8.60
N THR A 135 16.13 -5.36 -9.55
CA THR A 135 16.53 -4.03 -9.99
C THR A 135 15.40 -3.05 -9.82
N GLN A 136 15.68 -1.92 -9.17
CA GLN A 136 14.69 -0.86 -8.93
C GLN A 136 14.49 0.01 -10.18
N TYR A 137 13.23 0.28 -10.51
CA TYR A 137 12.78 1.14 -11.60
C TYR A 137 11.88 2.21 -11.01
N ALA A 138 12.51 3.32 -10.62
CA ALA A 138 11.83 4.46 -10.01
C ALA A 138 11.29 5.42 -11.08
N PHE A 139 10.03 5.80 -10.97
CA PHE A 139 9.45 6.92 -11.70
C PHE A 139 9.07 8.04 -10.71
N SER A 140 8.96 9.28 -11.17
CA SER A 140 8.68 10.43 -10.29
C SER A 140 7.20 10.73 -10.16
N ASP A 141 6.46 10.54 -11.25
CA ASP A 141 5.02 10.74 -11.33
C ASP A 141 4.41 9.91 -12.48
N SER A 142 3.10 9.98 -12.67
CA SER A 142 2.39 9.19 -13.68
C SER A 142 2.82 9.46 -15.14
N ASN A 143 3.47 10.60 -15.44
CA ASN A 143 3.92 10.90 -16.79
C ASN A 143 5.12 10.03 -17.19
N ASP A 144 5.98 9.69 -16.23
CA ASP A 144 7.16 8.86 -16.46
C ASP A 144 6.84 7.35 -16.41
N LEU A 145 5.73 6.97 -15.77
CA LEU A 145 5.37 5.56 -15.50
C LEU A 145 5.46 4.68 -16.74
N SER A 146 4.91 5.13 -17.87
CA SER A 146 4.88 4.33 -19.11
C SER A 146 6.29 3.98 -19.60
N SER A 147 7.20 4.96 -19.66
CA SER A 147 8.56 4.77 -20.16
C SER A 147 9.42 3.91 -19.23
N VAL A 148 9.25 4.11 -17.92
CA VAL A 148 9.98 3.33 -16.90
C VAL A 148 9.46 1.90 -16.84
N CYS A 149 8.14 1.70 -16.92
CA CYS A 149 7.52 0.38 -16.98
C CYS A 149 7.96 -0.40 -18.22
N GLN A 150 8.00 0.23 -19.40
CA GLN A 150 8.49 -0.41 -20.63
C GLN A 150 9.93 -0.90 -20.46
N LYS A 151 10.81 -0.04 -19.93
CA LYS A 151 12.20 -0.43 -19.66
C LYS A 151 12.29 -1.60 -18.68
N ALA A 152 11.51 -1.55 -17.59
CA ALA A 152 11.48 -2.63 -16.61
C ALA A 152 11.00 -3.96 -17.23
N ALA A 153 9.97 -3.93 -18.07
CA ALA A 153 9.46 -5.11 -18.77
C ALA A 153 10.47 -5.69 -19.77
N ASP A 154 11.22 -4.85 -20.48
CA ASP A 154 12.22 -5.29 -21.47
C ASP A 154 13.42 -5.98 -20.82
N GLU A 155 13.83 -5.55 -19.63
CA GLU A 155 15.07 -5.98 -18.97
C GLU A 155 14.90 -7.14 -17.97
N ASN A 156 13.65 -7.49 -17.59
CA ASN A 156 13.36 -8.45 -16.52
C ASN A 156 12.43 -9.59 -16.96
N ASP A 157 12.41 -10.67 -16.18
CA ASP A 157 11.55 -11.83 -16.39
C ASP A 157 10.14 -11.58 -15.86
N ALA A 158 10.03 -10.83 -14.76
CA ALA A 158 8.80 -10.40 -14.12
C ALA A 158 8.98 -9.04 -13.45
N LEU A 159 7.87 -8.39 -13.08
CA LEU A 159 7.88 -7.16 -12.30
C LEU A 159 7.22 -7.39 -10.95
N TYR A 160 7.66 -6.63 -9.96
CA TYR A 160 6.98 -6.43 -8.69
C TYR A 160 6.57 -4.95 -8.57
N VAL A 161 5.35 -4.72 -8.17
CA VAL A 161 4.80 -3.39 -7.86
C VAL A 161 4.35 -3.41 -6.40
N PRO A 162 4.93 -2.59 -5.52
CA PRO A 162 4.51 -2.52 -4.12
C PRO A 162 3.10 -1.94 -3.97
N THR A 163 2.64 -1.74 -2.74
CA THR A 163 1.45 -0.92 -2.45
C THR A 163 1.78 0.54 -2.78
N ASP A 164 1.54 0.93 -4.03
CA ASP A 164 1.92 2.20 -4.66
C ASP A 164 0.68 2.94 -5.15
N ASN A 165 0.40 4.10 -4.57
CA ASN A 165 -0.84 4.85 -4.88
C ASN A 165 -0.87 5.35 -6.33
N THR A 166 0.28 5.74 -6.87
CA THR A 166 0.37 6.22 -8.25
C THR A 166 0.12 5.10 -9.24
N VAL A 167 0.68 3.89 -9.01
CA VAL A 167 0.39 2.72 -9.86
C VAL A 167 -1.05 2.28 -9.68
N ALA A 168 -1.58 2.23 -8.46
CA ALA A 168 -2.98 1.86 -8.19
C ALA A 168 -3.98 2.71 -9.00
N ALA A 169 -3.70 4.00 -9.15
CA ALA A 169 -4.50 4.91 -9.97
C ALA A 169 -4.27 4.75 -11.49
N ASN A 170 -3.23 4.02 -11.92
CA ASN A 170 -2.77 3.94 -13.30
C ASN A 170 -2.47 2.50 -13.77
N THR A 171 -3.10 1.49 -13.20
CA THR A 171 -2.86 0.06 -13.50
C THR A 171 -2.99 -0.27 -14.98
N GLY A 172 -3.88 0.41 -15.70
CA GLY A 172 -4.07 0.24 -17.15
C GLY A 172 -2.83 0.55 -17.98
N ILE A 173 -1.92 1.43 -17.51
CA ILE A 173 -0.64 1.70 -18.18
C ILE A 173 0.28 0.48 -18.04
N VAL A 174 0.39 -0.07 -16.82
CA VAL A 174 1.23 -1.24 -16.55
C VAL A 174 0.71 -2.47 -17.27
N ASP A 175 -0.61 -2.71 -17.24
CA ASP A 175 -1.25 -3.82 -17.93
C ASP A 175 -1.04 -3.74 -19.45
N GLY A 176 -1.25 -2.55 -20.03
CA GLY A 176 -1.06 -2.31 -21.47
C GLY A 176 0.36 -2.54 -21.98
N ILE A 177 1.35 -2.54 -21.09
CA ILE A 177 2.75 -2.81 -21.40
C ILE A 177 3.11 -4.28 -21.09
N CYS A 178 2.83 -4.71 -19.87
CA CYS A 178 3.33 -6.00 -19.37
C CYS A 178 2.58 -7.19 -19.94
N ARG A 179 1.24 -7.12 -20.10
CA ARG A 179 0.45 -8.23 -20.62
C ARG A 179 0.80 -8.58 -22.07
N PRO A 180 0.89 -7.64 -23.05
CA PRO A 180 1.33 -7.93 -24.40
C PRO A 180 2.77 -8.44 -24.47
N ALA A 181 3.65 -7.93 -23.59
CA ALA A 181 5.05 -8.37 -23.48
C ALA A 181 5.21 -9.73 -22.79
N LYS A 182 4.09 -10.35 -22.32
CA LYS A 182 4.10 -11.62 -21.57
C LYS A 182 4.97 -11.55 -20.30
N LYS A 183 4.94 -10.42 -19.62
CA LYS A 183 5.68 -10.18 -18.37
C LYS A 183 4.70 -10.22 -17.19
N PRO A 184 4.78 -11.25 -16.32
CA PRO A 184 3.97 -11.29 -15.10
C PRO A 184 4.30 -10.12 -14.16
N VAL A 185 3.26 -9.54 -13.56
CA VAL A 185 3.38 -8.50 -12.54
C VAL A 185 2.88 -9.05 -11.22
N PHE A 186 3.70 -9.03 -10.18
CA PHE A 186 3.31 -9.36 -8.82
C PHE A 186 3.00 -8.08 -8.07
N ALA A 187 1.87 -8.04 -7.38
CA ALA A 187 1.37 -6.83 -6.77
C ALA A 187 1.45 -6.86 -5.24
N GLY A 188 1.72 -5.72 -4.63
CA GLY A 188 1.74 -5.54 -3.19
C GLY A 188 0.35 -5.55 -2.55
N GLU A 189 -0.72 -5.33 -3.36
CA GLU A 189 -2.10 -5.30 -2.89
C GLU A 189 -3.10 -5.70 -3.98
N GLU A 190 -4.37 -5.93 -3.58
CA GLU A 190 -5.40 -6.51 -4.44
C GLU A 190 -5.86 -5.61 -5.59
N GLY A 191 -5.97 -4.29 -5.39
CA GLY A 191 -6.42 -3.36 -6.43
C GLY A 191 -5.44 -3.30 -7.59
N ILE A 192 -4.13 -3.24 -7.32
CA ILE A 192 -3.08 -3.31 -8.34
C ILE A 192 -3.11 -4.68 -9.03
N CYS A 193 -3.26 -5.76 -8.25
CA CYS A 193 -3.36 -7.12 -8.80
C CYS A 193 -4.57 -7.27 -9.72
N SER A 194 -5.72 -6.76 -9.32
CA SER A 194 -6.94 -6.76 -10.14
C SER A 194 -6.76 -6.01 -11.47
N GLY A 195 -6.02 -4.89 -11.44
CA GLY A 195 -5.81 -4.05 -12.61
C GLY A 195 -4.70 -4.49 -13.56
N CYS A 196 -3.61 -5.09 -13.06
CA CYS A 196 -2.44 -5.45 -13.88
C CYS A 196 -1.61 -6.62 -13.36
N GLY A 197 -1.90 -7.17 -12.19
CA GLY A 197 -1.07 -8.19 -11.56
C GLY A 197 -1.56 -9.62 -11.77
N VAL A 198 -0.67 -10.58 -11.58
CA VAL A 198 -0.99 -12.02 -11.63
C VAL A 198 -1.34 -12.56 -10.25
N ALA A 199 -0.63 -12.13 -9.21
CA ALA A 199 -0.83 -12.57 -7.84
C ALA A 199 -0.47 -11.48 -6.82
N THR A 200 -1.04 -11.63 -5.63
CA THR A 200 -0.79 -10.75 -4.48
C THR A 200 -0.99 -11.51 -3.17
N LEU A 201 -0.37 -11.00 -2.11
CA LEU A 201 -0.79 -11.25 -0.75
C LEU A 201 -1.76 -10.14 -0.36
N SER A 202 -3.07 -10.43 -0.42
CA SER A 202 -4.11 -9.44 -0.23
C SER A 202 -4.41 -9.21 1.24
N ILE A 203 -4.61 -7.95 1.58
CA ILE A 203 -5.25 -7.50 2.82
C ILE A 203 -6.66 -7.00 2.51
N SER A 204 -7.57 -7.10 3.48
CA SER A 204 -8.92 -6.56 3.34
C SER A 204 -8.94 -5.09 3.75
N TYR A 205 -9.04 -4.17 2.79
CA TYR A 205 -9.22 -2.74 3.08
C TYR A 205 -10.54 -2.43 3.81
N TYR A 206 -11.56 -3.28 3.61
CA TYR A 206 -12.79 -3.18 4.39
C TYR A 206 -12.53 -3.45 5.87
N ASP A 207 -11.81 -4.54 6.19
CA ASP A 207 -11.50 -4.91 7.57
C ASP A 207 -10.54 -3.89 8.21
N LEU A 208 -9.58 -3.34 7.46
CA LEU A 208 -8.75 -2.23 7.93
C LEU A 208 -9.59 -1.02 8.33
N GLY A 209 -10.51 -0.59 7.45
CA GLY A 209 -11.40 0.52 7.72
C GLY A 209 -12.33 0.25 8.90
N TYR A 210 -12.84 -0.99 9.03
CA TYR A 210 -13.67 -1.41 10.15
C TYR A 210 -12.89 -1.36 11.48
N THR A 211 -11.69 -1.94 11.51
CA THR A 211 -10.79 -1.90 12.68
C THR A 211 -10.44 -0.47 13.07
N THR A 212 -10.10 0.38 12.10
CA THR A 212 -9.86 1.81 12.36
C THR A 212 -11.09 2.49 12.95
N GLY A 213 -12.28 2.14 12.47
CA GLY A 213 -13.55 2.62 13.03
C GLY A 213 -13.78 2.19 14.48
N GLU A 214 -13.44 0.94 14.84
CA GLU A 214 -13.49 0.47 16.22
C GLU A 214 -12.50 1.22 17.14
N MET A 215 -11.29 1.50 16.63
CA MET A 215 -10.30 2.32 17.33
C MET A 215 -10.86 3.74 17.58
N ALA A 216 -11.46 4.36 16.56
CA ALA A 216 -12.09 5.68 16.69
C ALA A 216 -13.21 5.70 17.76
N VAL A 217 -14.04 4.65 17.79
CA VAL A 217 -15.10 4.51 18.81
C VAL A 217 -14.53 4.49 20.22
N LYS A 218 -13.45 3.73 20.46
CA LYS A 218 -12.80 3.65 21.79
C LYS A 218 -12.25 5.01 22.23
N ILE A 219 -11.64 5.77 21.30
CA ILE A 219 -11.10 7.11 21.57
C ILE A 219 -12.23 8.08 21.89
N LEU A 220 -13.24 8.16 21.03
CA LEU A 220 -14.37 9.11 21.18
C LEU A 220 -15.22 8.84 22.42
N LYS A 221 -15.23 7.62 22.95
CA LYS A 221 -15.86 7.27 24.23
C LYS A 221 -14.96 7.50 25.44
N GLY A 222 -13.69 7.83 25.24
CA GLY A 222 -12.71 7.93 26.31
C GLY A 222 -12.32 6.59 26.94
N GLU A 223 -12.55 5.49 26.23
CA GLU A 223 -12.19 4.12 26.67
C GLU A 223 -10.70 3.80 26.43
N SER A 224 -10.07 4.49 25.48
CA SER A 224 -8.65 4.34 25.15
C SER A 224 -8.02 5.69 24.81
N ASN A 225 -6.73 5.81 25.13
CA ASN A 225 -5.93 6.95 24.71
C ASN A 225 -5.20 6.58 23.42
N VAL A 226 -5.28 7.42 22.41
CA VAL A 226 -4.62 7.19 21.11
C VAL A 226 -3.10 6.95 21.24
N SER A 227 -2.44 7.61 22.20
CA SER A 227 -1.00 7.45 22.46
C SER A 227 -0.58 6.04 22.86
N ASP A 228 -1.48 5.27 23.43
CA ASP A 228 -1.21 3.94 23.98
C ASP A 228 -1.67 2.83 23.03
N MET A 229 -2.35 3.19 21.95
CA MET A 229 -2.87 2.22 20.99
C MET A 229 -1.75 1.78 20.02
N PRO A 230 -1.48 0.47 19.90
CA PRO A 230 -0.57 -0.03 18.88
C PRO A 230 -1.19 0.11 17.49
N ILE A 231 -0.34 0.06 16.47
CA ILE A 231 -0.81 -0.12 15.09
C ILE A 231 -1.38 -1.53 14.95
N GLU A 232 -2.57 -1.62 14.38
CA GLU A 232 -3.25 -2.89 14.16
C GLU A 232 -3.10 -3.36 12.70
N TYR A 233 -3.13 -4.68 12.51
CA TYR A 233 -2.97 -5.34 11.20
C TYR A 233 -4.17 -6.26 10.99
N THR A 234 -4.46 -6.57 9.72
CA THR A 234 -5.46 -7.57 9.34
C THR A 234 -4.81 -8.83 8.75
N ASP A 235 -5.57 -9.89 8.65
CA ASP A 235 -5.12 -11.14 8.05
C ASP A 235 -4.79 -10.95 6.56
N VAL A 236 -3.86 -11.79 6.07
CA VAL A 236 -3.39 -11.80 4.69
C VAL A 236 -3.89 -13.04 3.98
N THR A 237 -4.41 -12.88 2.76
CA THR A 237 -4.86 -13.98 1.90
C THR A 237 -4.09 -14.00 0.59
N LYS A 238 -3.79 -15.21 0.07
CA LYS A 238 -3.18 -15.39 -1.24
C LYS A 238 -4.23 -15.26 -2.33
N LYS A 239 -4.11 -14.26 -3.19
CA LYS A 239 -5.07 -14.03 -4.29
C LYS A 239 -4.39 -13.93 -5.65
N TYR A 240 -5.13 -14.21 -6.71
CA TYR A 240 -4.65 -14.11 -8.09
C TYR A 240 -5.70 -13.56 -9.04
N ASN A 241 -5.24 -12.94 -10.12
CA ASN A 241 -6.11 -12.48 -11.21
C ASN A 241 -6.22 -13.56 -12.28
N LYS A 242 -7.39 -14.24 -12.27
CA LYS A 242 -7.64 -15.36 -13.19
C LYS A 242 -7.49 -14.96 -14.66
N THR A 243 -8.02 -13.81 -15.06
CA THR A 243 -8.01 -13.36 -16.46
C THR A 243 -6.58 -13.14 -16.96
N ILE A 244 -5.74 -12.45 -16.17
CA ILE A 244 -4.36 -12.19 -16.57
C ILE A 244 -3.53 -13.48 -16.54
N CYS A 245 -3.75 -14.36 -15.57
CA CYS A 245 -3.07 -15.66 -15.51
C CYS A 245 -3.42 -16.54 -16.72
N ASP A 246 -4.69 -16.60 -17.13
CA ASP A 246 -5.12 -17.34 -18.32
C ASP A 246 -4.47 -16.78 -19.60
N ASP A 247 -4.45 -15.45 -19.78
CA ASP A 247 -3.83 -14.77 -20.92
C ASP A 247 -2.32 -15.00 -21.02
N LEU A 248 -1.65 -15.09 -19.87
CA LEU A 248 -0.22 -15.36 -19.81
C LEU A 248 0.12 -16.86 -19.86
N GLY A 249 -0.88 -17.73 -19.68
CA GLY A 249 -0.69 -19.19 -19.63
C GLY A 249 0.03 -19.66 -18.36
N LEU A 250 -0.18 -18.97 -17.25
CA LEU A 250 0.44 -19.29 -15.96
C LEU A 250 -0.35 -20.38 -15.22
N THR A 251 0.38 -21.28 -14.57
CA THR A 251 -0.22 -22.24 -13.65
C THR A 251 -0.30 -21.62 -12.26
N VAL A 252 -1.50 -21.57 -11.69
CA VAL A 252 -1.72 -21.05 -10.34
C VAL A 252 -1.26 -22.06 -9.30
N PRO A 253 -0.35 -21.70 -8.37
CA PRO A 253 0.03 -22.57 -7.26
C PRO A 253 -1.16 -22.85 -6.33
N GLU A 254 -1.05 -23.89 -5.51
CA GLU A 254 -2.09 -24.25 -4.54
C GLU A 254 -2.24 -23.18 -3.45
N GLY A 255 -3.46 -22.96 -2.99
CA GLY A 255 -3.77 -22.05 -1.89
C GLY A 255 -4.03 -20.60 -2.29
N TYR A 256 -4.10 -20.30 -3.60
CA TYR A 256 -4.51 -18.99 -4.10
C TYR A 256 -6.01 -18.97 -4.45
N GLU A 257 -6.68 -17.90 -4.07
CA GLU A 257 -8.08 -17.62 -4.40
C GLU A 257 -8.18 -16.61 -5.54
N ALA A 258 -9.11 -16.83 -6.47
CA ALA A 258 -9.34 -15.87 -7.54
C ALA A 258 -9.93 -14.56 -6.96
N ILE A 259 -9.40 -13.42 -7.42
CA ILE A 259 -10.00 -12.11 -7.15
C ILE A 259 -11.39 -12.10 -7.81
N GLU A 260 -12.41 -11.75 -7.04
CA GLU A 260 -13.76 -11.57 -7.57
C GLU A 260 -13.78 -10.34 -8.49
N GLY A 261 -14.27 -10.54 -9.73
CA GLY A 261 -14.35 -9.50 -10.76
C GLY A 261 -15.59 -8.62 -10.66
#